data_03c085f24cf6eb80d012845fc47d88d7
#
_entry.id   03c085f24cf6eb80d012845fc47d88d7
#
_cell.length_a   1.000
_cell.length_b   1.000
_cell.length_c   1.000
_cell.angle_alpha   90.00
_cell.angle_beta   90.00
_cell.angle_gamma   90.00
#
_symmetry.space_group_name_H-M   'P 1'
#
loop_
_entity.id
_entity.type
_entity.pdbx_description
1 polymer ?
#
loop_
_entity_poly.entity_id
_entity_poly.type
_entity_poly.pdbx_seq_one_letter_code
_entity_poly.pdbx_strand_id
1 'polypeptide(L)'
;RGFHVETEAGEIHQASGRGAVFRCDSDGSNFEVYAHGLRNPQEIAFDNYGNLFTFDNTGDIGDEARVVYVMDNSDSGWDMSHQSPHQYVRDLDWGDYHLKQSVWVGEKMYELYDPEMPQWVFPPVAHAGNGPSGVTWLTGLSVPEDLRDSFLLTDYRGAATKCESWVIKLKPDGAGFKMDALESLIQGLAASDVELGFDGNLYFADYGGGWSANRNGTVQVLRPTDSDALRNGAETARLFKKGF
;
A
#
# COMPACT_ATOMS: atom_id res chain seq x y z
N ARG A 1 6.54 -4.57 -16.93
CA ARG A 1 5.27 -5.19 -16.54
C ARG A 1 4.18 -4.17 -16.76
N GLY A 2 2.96 -4.59 -16.78
CA GLY A 2 1.78 -3.79 -16.97
C GLY A 2 0.56 -4.66 -16.75
N PHE A 3 -0.58 -4.24 -17.24
CA PHE A 3 -1.81 -5.02 -17.17
C PHE A 3 -2.44 -5.20 -18.54
N HIS A 4 -3.20 -6.26 -18.68
CA HIS A 4 -4.07 -6.55 -19.81
C HIS A 4 -5.30 -7.24 -19.26
N VAL A 5 -6.46 -6.61 -19.38
CA VAL A 5 -7.74 -7.13 -18.92
C VAL A 5 -8.70 -7.05 -20.10
N GLU A 6 -9.36 -8.15 -20.41
CA GLU A 6 -10.46 -8.23 -21.37
C GLU A 6 -11.75 -8.50 -20.61
N THR A 7 -12.73 -7.61 -20.73
CA THR A 7 -14.03 -7.75 -20.09
C THR A 7 -14.90 -8.75 -20.85
N GLU A 8 -15.96 -9.25 -20.25
CA GLU A 8 -16.93 -10.11 -20.94
C GLU A 8 -17.60 -9.42 -22.15
N ALA A 9 -17.67 -8.11 -22.14
CA ALA A 9 -18.17 -7.30 -23.25
C ALA A 9 -17.15 -7.16 -24.40
N GLY A 10 -15.93 -7.68 -24.25
CA GLY A 10 -14.85 -7.59 -25.23
C GLY A 10 -14.09 -6.27 -25.19
N GLU A 11 -14.25 -5.47 -24.15
CA GLU A 11 -13.45 -4.26 -23.96
C GLU A 11 -12.05 -4.64 -23.46
N ILE A 12 -11.02 -4.02 -24.03
CA ILE A 12 -9.64 -4.28 -23.68
C ILE A 12 -9.05 -3.07 -22.95
N HIS A 13 -8.65 -3.28 -21.71
CA HIS A 13 -7.91 -2.33 -20.89
C HIS A 13 -6.47 -2.82 -20.75
N GLN A 14 -5.51 -2.05 -21.24
CA GLN A 14 -4.10 -2.45 -21.19
C GLN A 14 -3.16 -1.26 -21.04
N ALA A 15 -2.08 -1.47 -20.33
CA ALA A 15 -0.91 -0.59 -20.32
C ALA A 15 0.34 -1.42 -20.05
N SER A 16 1.48 -0.98 -20.58
CA SER A 16 2.78 -1.53 -20.23
C SER A 16 3.51 -0.55 -19.32
N GLY A 17 4.26 -1.08 -18.34
CA GLY A 17 5.10 -0.26 -17.47
C GLY A 17 4.40 0.44 -16.31
N ARG A 18 3.09 0.31 -16.19
CA ARG A 18 2.27 0.97 -15.15
C ARG A 18 1.52 -0.06 -14.33
N GLY A 19 1.47 0.14 -13.01
CA GLY A 19 0.47 -0.46 -12.15
C GLY A 19 -0.80 0.38 -12.13
N ALA A 20 -1.91 -0.23 -11.74
CA ALA A 20 -3.22 0.40 -11.73
C ALA A 20 -4.09 -0.11 -10.58
N VAL A 21 -5.10 0.67 -10.23
CA VAL A 21 -6.24 0.27 -9.41
C VAL A 21 -7.44 0.15 -10.34
N PHE A 22 -8.19 -0.93 -10.19
CA PHE A 22 -9.38 -1.22 -10.99
C PHE A 22 -10.62 -1.12 -10.14
N ARG A 23 -11.74 -0.79 -10.78
CA ARG A 23 -13.07 -0.81 -10.18
C ARG A 23 -14.03 -1.55 -11.10
N CYS A 24 -14.94 -2.33 -10.53
CA CYS A 24 -16.05 -2.95 -11.24
C CYS A 24 -17.21 -3.16 -10.27
N ASP A 25 -18.37 -3.49 -10.78
CA ASP A 25 -19.49 -3.95 -9.97
C ASP A 25 -19.22 -5.37 -9.44
N SER A 26 -20.00 -5.81 -8.46
CA SER A 26 -19.80 -7.10 -7.80
C SER A 26 -19.96 -8.32 -8.71
N ASP A 27 -20.60 -8.14 -9.87
CA ASP A 27 -20.75 -9.15 -10.92
C ASP A 27 -19.67 -9.06 -12.01
N GLY A 28 -18.72 -8.12 -11.86
CA GLY A 28 -17.62 -7.88 -12.82
C GLY A 28 -17.99 -6.92 -13.95
N SER A 29 -19.25 -6.45 -14.03
CA SER A 29 -19.66 -5.43 -15.00
C SER A 29 -19.08 -4.05 -14.66
N ASN A 30 -19.19 -3.12 -15.61
CA ASN A 30 -18.69 -1.73 -15.47
C ASN A 30 -17.23 -1.65 -15.03
N PHE A 31 -16.40 -2.57 -15.58
CA PHE A 31 -14.97 -2.58 -15.30
C PHE A 31 -14.29 -1.33 -15.84
N GLU A 32 -13.46 -0.71 -15.01
CA GLU A 32 -12.68 0.46 -15.41
C GLU A 32 -11.30 0.49 -14.75
N VAL A 33 -10.37 1.22 -15.37
CA VAL A 33 -9.11 1.62 -14.75
C VAL A 33 -9.39 2.85 -13.91
N TYR A 34 -9.48 2.68 -12.59
CA TYR A 34 -9.83 3.75 -11.66
C TYR A 34 -8.68 4.75 -11.46
N ALA A 35 -7.45 4.24 -11.34
CA ALA A 35 -6.23 5.04 -11.22
C ALA A 35 -5.04 4.27 -11.77
N HIS A 36 -3.99 4.98 -12.18
CA HIS A 36 -2.78 4.37 -12.73
C HIS A 36 -1.50 5.12 -12.34
N GLY A 37 -0.36 4.75 -12.91
CA GLY A 37 0.92 5.38 -12.60
C GLY A 37 1.54 4.89 -11.29
N LEU A 38 1.20 3.67 -10.87
CA LEU A 38 1.75 3.01 -9.70
C LEU A 38 2.81 1.99 -10.11
N ARG A 39 3.81 1.79 -9.23
CA ARG A 39 4.86 0.80 -9.50
C ARG A 39 4.43 -0.60 -9.09
N ASN A 40 4.04 -0.77 -7.84
CA ASN A 40 3.69 -2.07 -7.26
C ASN A 40 2.78 -1.90 -6.03
N PRO A 41 1.55 -1.40 -6.21
CA PRO A 41 0.57 -1.35 -5.13
C PRO A 41 0.22 -2.79 -4.76
N GLN A 42 0.51 -3.19 -3.54
CA GLN A 42 0.22 -4.54 -3.06
C GLN A 42 -1.21 -4.63 -2.56
N GLU A 43 -1.66 -3.59 -1.89
CA GLU A 43 -2.96 -3.52 -1.27
C GLU A 43 -3.54 -2.11 -1.27
N ILE A 44 -4.84 -2.02 -1.09
CA ILE A 44 -5.61 -0.78 -0.98
C ILE A 44 -6.45 -0.81 0.30
N ALA A 45 -6.66 0.33 0.92
CA ALA A 45 -7.53 0.45 2.08
C ALA A 45 -8.36 1.73 2.04
N PHE A 46 -9.60 1.64 2.53
CA PHE A 46 -10.47 2.80 2.72
C PHE A 46 -10.38 3.30 4.16
N ASP A 47 -10.41 4.61 4.33
CA ASP A 47 -10.71 5.21 5.63
C ASP A 47 -12.22 5.17 5.94
N ASN A 48 -12.61 5.66 7.11
CA ASN A 48 -14.03 5.72 7.52
C ASN A 48 -14.90 6.63 6.65
N TYR A 49 -14.31 7.46 5.80
CA TYR A 49 -15.02 8.42 4.96
C TYR A 49 -15.08 7.99 3.49
N GLY A 50 -14.53 6.82 3.17
CA GLY A 50 -14.50 6.29 1.81
C GLY A 50 -13.35 6.84 0.97
N ASN A 51 -12.35 7.47 1.55
CA ASN A 51 -11.14 7.83 0.85
C ASN A 51 -10.27 6.60 0.67
N LEU A 52 -9.79 6.38 -0.55
CA LEU A 52 -8.99 5.22 -0.92
C LEU A 52 -7.51 5.55 -0.91
N PHE A 53 -6.73 4.70 -0.27
CA PHE A 53 -5.27 4.81 -0.21
C PHE A 53 -4.59 3.52 -0.65
N THR A 54 -3.38 3.67 -1.19
CA THR A 54 -2.44 2.56 -1.37
C THR A 54 -1.03 3.00 -0.97
N PHE A 55 -0.18 2.02 -0.74
CA PHE A 55 1.20 2.22 -0.37
C PHE A 55 2.07 1.62 -1.46
N ASP A 56 2.66 2.49 -2.28
CA ASP A 56 3.37 2.09 -3.48
C ASP A 56 4.86 1.94 -3.22
N ASN A 57 5.42 0.84 -3.69
CA ASN A 57 6.80 0.46 -3.42
C ASN A 57 7.81 1.32 -4.18
N THR A 58 9.06 1.35 -3.72
CA THR A 58 10.18 2.04 -4.38
C THR A 58 10.56 1.38 -5.70
N GLY A 59 11.24 2.12 -6.57
CA GLY A 59 11.85 1.60 -7.80
C GLY A 59 13.21 0.92 -7.59
N ASP A 60 13.66 0.77 -6.35
CA ASP A 60 14.98 0.23 -5.96
C ASP A 60 16.19 1.05 -6.46
N ILE A 61 16.03 2.35 -6.64
CA ILE A 61 17.04 3.25 -7.24
C ILE A 61 17.32 4.51 -6.42
N GLY A 62 16.96 4.50 -5.15
CA GLY A 62 17.14 5.65 -4.27
C GLY A 62 15.94 6.57 -4.20
N ASP A 63 14.82 6.16 -4.79
CA ASP A 63 13.49 6.73 -4.56
C ASP A 63 12.88 6.16 -3.28
N GLU A 64 11.81 6.79 -2.80
CA GLU A 64 11.13 6.43 -1.57
C GLU A 64 9.74 5.82 -1.86
N ALA A 65 9.30 4.91 -1.00
CA ALA A 65 7.93 4.38 -1.05
C ALA A 65 6.92 5.48 -0.76
N ARG A 66 5.77 5.41 -1.39
CA ARG A 66 4.78 6.48 -1.41
C ARG A 66 3.49 6.08 -0.74
N VAL A 67 2.95 6.96 0.10
CA VAL A 67 1.54 6.92 0.51
C VAL A 67 0.74 7.64 -0.57
N VAL A 68 -0.12 6.95 -1.26
CA VAL A 68 -0.88 7.49 -2.40
C VAL A 68 -2.36 7.59 -2.05
N TYR A 69 -2.91 8.80 -2.13
CA TYR A 69 -4.36 9.00 -2.13
C TYR A 69 -4.88 8.70 -3.52
N VAL A 70 -5.64 7.61 -3.65
CA VAL A 70 -6.12 7.11 -4.94
C VAL A 70 -7.42 7.79 -5.31
N MET A 71 -7.39 8.62 -6.34
CA MET A 71 -8.57 9.31 -6.85
C MET A 71 -8.93 8.82 -8.24
N ASP A 72 -10.19 8.98 -8.59
CA ASP A 72 -10.71 8.65 -9.91
C ASP A 72 -9.91 9.37 -11.01
N ASN A 73 -9.43 8.60 -12.00
CA ASN A 73 -8.58 9.05 -13.11
C ASN A 73 -7.21 9.64 -12.70
N SER A 74 -6.74 9.40 -11.47
CA SER A 74 -5.42 9.90 -11.06
C SER A 74 -4.28 9.12 -11.71
N ASP A 75 -3.19 9.86 -12.02
CA ASP A 75 -1.92 9.31 -12.48
C ASP A 75 -0.82 9.68 -11.48
N SER A 76 -0.24 8.67 -10.84
CA SER A 76 0.84 8.83 -9.86
C SER A 76 2.25 8.79 -10.48
N GLY A 77 2.35 8.80 -11.80
CA GLY A 77 3.56 9.09 -12.56
C GLY A 77 4.51 7.93 -12.83
N TRP A 78 4.32 6.75 -12.23
CA TRP A 78 5.17 5.61 -12.57
C TRP A 78 4.82 5.06 -13.95
N ASP A 79 5.80 5.13 -14.87
CA ASP A 79 5.70 4.59 -16.23
C ASP A 79 7.05 4.00 -16.66
N MET A 80 7.31 2.75 -16.28
CA MET A 80 8.56 2.05 -16.54
C MET A 80 8.27 0.65 -17.08
N SER A 81 8.89 0.29 -18.18
CA SER A 81 8.73 -1.03 -18.81
C SER A 81 9.19 -2.19 -17.91
N HIS A 82 10.02 -1.92 -16.93
CA HIS A 82 10.59 -2.88 -16.00
C HIS A 82 10.26 -2.51 -14.56
N GLN A 83 10.23 -3.50 -13.70
CA GLN A 83 9.96 -3.32 -12.28
C GLN A 83 11.06 -2.51 -11.58
N SER A 84 12.29 -2.56 -12.09
CA SER A 84 13.37 -1.69 -11.65
C SER A 84 14.16 -1.15 -12.83
N PRO A 85 14.68 0.06 -12.75
CA PRO A 85 15.54 0.65 -13.78
C PRO A 85 16.80 -0.16 -14.08
N HIS A 86 17.29 -0.96 -13.15
CA HIS A 86 18.40 -1.89 -13.36
C HIS A 86 18.16 -2.86 -14.51
N GLN A 87 16.97 -3.46 -14.59
CA GLN A 87 16.61 -4.35 -15.68
C GLN A 87 16.54 -3.58 -17.00
N TYR A 88 15.92 -2.42 -16.97
CA TYR A 88 15.78 -1.58 -18.15
C TYR A 88 17.14 -1.19 -18.76
N VAL A 89 18.07 -0.70 -17.95
CA VAL A 89 19.40 -0.29 -18.41
C VAL A 89 20.21 -1.50 -18.90
N ARG A 90 20.10 -2.64 -18.23
CA ARG A 90 20.76 -3.87 -18.63
C ARG A 90 20.23 -4.40 -19.97
N ASP A 91 18.92 -4.43 -20.14
CA ASP A 91 18.28 -4.97 -21.34
C ASP A 91 18.54 -4.06 -22.58
N LEU A 92 18.80 -2.79 -22.36
CA LEU A 92 19.19 -1.85 -23.40
C LEU A 92 20.72 -1.76 -23.61
N ASP A 93 21.50 -2.52 -22.85
CA ASP A 93 22.97 -2.42 -22.84
C ASP A 93 23.48 -0.98 -22.66
N TRP A 94 22.85 -0.26 -21.75
CA TRP A 94 23.10 1.18 -21.57
C TRP A 94 24.27 1.49 -20.63
N GLY A 95 25.05 0.46 -20.31
CA GLY A 95 26.21 0.57 -19.41
C GLY A 95 25.81 0.58 -17.93
N ASP A 96 26.56 1.28 -17.11
CA ASP A 96 26.32 1.30 -15.66
C ASP A 96 25.06 2.09 -15.32
N TYR A 97 24.05 1.41 -14.78
CA TYR A 97 22.78 2.03 -14.40
C TYR A 97 22.92 3.07 -13.27
N HIS A 98 23.92 2.94 -12.40
CA HIS A 98 24.19 3.92 -11.35
C HIS A 98 24.54 5.31 -11.92
N LEU A 99 24.97 5.37 -13.17
CA LEU A 99 25.28 6.60 -13.88
C LEU A 99 24.08 7.11 -14.71
N LYS A 100 22.98 6.35 -14.77
CA LYS A 100 21.80 6.68 -15.56
C LYS A 100 20.64 6.98 -14.64
N GLN A 101 20.21 8.22 -14.61
CA GLN A 101 18.96 8.59 -13.95
C GLN A 101 17.80 8.38 -14.92
N SER A 102 16.80 7.61 -14.47
CA SER A 102 15.51 7.57 -15.16
C SER A 102 14.78 8.92 -14.98
N VAL A 103 13.81 9.22 -15.82
CA VAL A 103 12.95 10.40 -15.68
C VAL A 103 12.31 10.45 -14.28
N TRP A 104 11.88 9.31 -13.77
CA TRP A 104 11.32 9.15 -12.44
C TRP A 104 12.19 9.72 -11.31
N VAL A 105 13.49 9.43 -11.34
CA VAL A 105 14.45 9.91 -10.34
C VAL A 105 14.97 11.30 -10.69
N GLY A 106 15.28 11.53 -11.97
CA GLY A 106 15.85 12.79 -12.43
C GLY A 106 14.92 13.98 -12.21
N GLU A 107 13.63 13.79 -12.38
CA GLU A 107 12.58 14.78 -12.15
C GLU A 107 11.91 14.66 -10.78
N LYS A 108 12.40 13.76 -9.93
CA LYS A 108 11.92 13.56 -8.57
C LYS A 108 10.40 13.33 -8.48
N MET A 109 9.85 12.59 -9.44
CA MET A 109 8.40 12.37 -9.57
C MET A 109 7.78 11.60 -8.39
N TYR A 110 8.60 10.98 -7.57
CA TYR A 110 8.19 10.27 -6.34
C TYR A 110 8.09 11.18 -5.11
N GLU A 111 8.64 12.41 -5.18
CA GLU A 111 8.67 13.31 -4.03
C GLU A 111 7.30 13.96 -3.77
N LEU A 112 7.14 14.44 -2.53
CA LEU A 112 6.00 15.25 -2.14
C LEU A 112 5.94 16.53 -2.98
N TYR A 113 4.74 17.12 -3.05
CA TYR A 113 4.54 18.37 -3.75
C TYR A 113 5.53 19.46 -3.30
N ASP A 114 6.23 20.03 -4.27
CA ASP A 114 7.05 21.22 -4.12
C ASP A 114 6.45 22.35 -4.98
N PRO A 115 6.09 23.51 -4.39
CA PRO A 115 5.50 24.62 -5.12
C PRO A 115 6.43 25.21 -6.19
N GLU A 116 7.74 24.95 -6.11
CA GLU A 116 8.73 25.39 -7.11
C GLU A 116 8.88 24.42 -8.29
N MET A 117 8.29 23.20 -8.17
CA MET A 117 8.32 22.20 -9.22
C MET A 117 6.95 22.07 -9.90
N PRO A 118 6.90 22.08 -11.25
CA PRO A 118 5.65 21.74 -11.95
C PRO A 118 5.24 20.32 -11.63
N GLN A 119 3.99 20.14 -11.22
CA GLN A 119 3.42 18.81 -10.97
C GLN A 119 2.61 18.37 -12.18
N TRP A 120 3.10 17.37 -12.92
CA TRP A 120 2.36 16.76 -14.02
C TRP A 120 1.57 15.54 -13.59
N VAL A 121 1.88 15.01 -12.41
CA VAL A 121 1.27 13.80 -11.87
C VAL A 121 0.73 14.12 -10.48
N PHE A 122 -0.14 13.24 -10.00
CA PHE A 122 -0.68 13.37 -8.67
C PHE A 122 0.41 13.06 -7.63
N PRO A 123 0.79 14.03 -6.79
CA PRO A 123 1.89 13.84 -5.84
C PRO A 123 1.49 12.84 -4.73
N PRO A 124 2.46 12.15 -4.12
CA PRO A 124 2.19 11.35 -2.93
C PRO A 124 1.79 12.24 -1.75
N VAL A 125 1.06 11.65 -0.81
CA VAL A 125 0.67 12.30 0.47
C VAL A 125 1.86 12.36 1.43
N ALA A 126 2.65 11.29 1.42
CA ALA A 126 3.78 11.09 2.34
C ALA A 126 4.69 9.97 1.83
N HIS A 127 5.80 9.78 2.51
CA HIS A 127 6.66 8.61 2.38
C HIS A 127 6.56 7.74 3.63
N ALA A 128 6.40 6.42 3.45
CA ALA A 128 6.37 5.46 4.55
C ALA A 128 6.85 4.08 4.09
N GLY A 129 7.70 3.46 4.89
CA GLY A 129 8.28 2.14 4.59
C GLY A 129 9.30 2.16 3.46
N ASN A 130 9.73 0.97 3.04
CA ASN A 130 10.62 0.74 1.91
C ASN A 130 10.16 -0.43 1.04
N GLY A 131 9.35 -1.33 1.59
CA GLY A 131 8.73 -2.45 0.94
C GLY A 131 7.28 -2.61 1.42
N PRO A 132 6.42 -1.57 1.23
CA PRO A 132 5.03 -1.64 1.63
C PRO A 132 4.38 -2.89 1.04
N SER A 133 3.63 -3.62 1.87
CA SER A 133 2.97 -4.85 1.46
C SER A 133 1.49 -4.86 1.87
N GLY A 134 1.14 -5.23 3.10
CA GLY A 134 -0.23 -5.21 3.58
C GLY A 134 -0.62 -3.89 4.21
N VAL A 135 -1.87 -3.50 4.10
CA VAL A 135 -2.43 -2.32 4.76
C VAL A 135 -3.87 -2.54 5.20
N THR A 136 -4.19 -2.16 6.44
CA THR A 136 -5.57 -2.15 6.94
C THR A 136 -5.87 -0.84 7.65
N TRP A 137 -7.16 -0.45 7.68
CA TRP A 137 -7.63 0.70 8.43
C TRP A 137 -8.06 0.30 9.83
N LEU A 138 -7.49 0.94 10.84
CA LEU A 138 -7.79 0.67 12.24
C LEU A 138 -8.98 1.50 12.71
N THR A 139 -10.13 0.86 12.88
CA THR A 139 -11.38 1.52 13.23
C THR A 139 -12.21 0.73 14.24
N GLY A 140 -13.17 1.40 14.84
CA GLY A 140 -14.12 0.79 15.76
C GLY A 140 -13.65 0.75 17.21
N LEU A 141 -14.59 0.44 18.11
CA LEU A 141 -14.37 0.46 19.55
C LEU A 141 -13.53 -0.73 20.06
N SER A 142 -13.28 -1.73 19.24
CA SER A 142 -12.39 -2.85 19.54
C SER A 142 -10.91 -2.55 19.31
N VAL A 143 -10.61 -1.41 18.70
CA VAL A 143 -9.25 -0.90 18.53
C VAL A 143 -8.92 0.06 19.69
N PRO A 144 -7.74 -0.03 20.33
CA PRO A 144 -7.28 0.97 21.31
C PRO A 144 -7.36 2.40 20.76
N GLU A 145 -7.70 3.36 21.61
CA GLU A 145 -8.00 4.74 21.19
C GLU A 145 -6.83 5.42 20.48
N ASP A 146 -5.62 5.17 20.93
CA ASP A 146 -4.38 5.70 20.37
C ASP A 146 -4.07 5.17 18.95
N LEU A 147 -4.62 4.01 18.59
CA LEU A 147 -4.46 3.40 17.27
C LEU A 147 -5.64 3.65 16.33
N ARG A 148 -6.76 4.17 16.81
CA ARG A 148 -7.94 4.41 15.95
C ARG A 148 -7.68 5.48 14.91
N ASP A 149 -8.44 5.37 13.83
CA ASP A 149 -8.42 6.31 12.71
C ASP A 149 -7.02 6.48 12.11
N SER A 150 -6.34 5.33 11.95
CA SER A 150 -5.02 5.23 11.33
C SER A 150 -4.92 4.04 10.38
N PHE A 151 -3.97 4.09 9.47
CA PHE A 151 -3.56 2.94 8.69
C PHE A 151 -2.51 2.15 9.45
N LEU A 152 -2.60 0.82 9.38
CA LEU A 152 -1.53 -0.08 9.79
C LEU A 152 -0.92 -0.67 8.53
N LEU A 153 0.35 -0.38 8.31
CA LEU A 153 1.15 -0.81 7.16
C LEU A 153 2.15 -1.88 7.59
N THR A 154 2.25 -2.97 6.84
CA THR A 154 3.39 -3.89 6.93
C THR A 154 4.45 -3.51 5.91
N ASP A 155 5.70 -3.39 6.35
CA ASP A 155 6.86 -3.07 5.52
C ASP A 155 7.75 -4.32 5.41
N TYR A 156 7.55 -5.10 4.32
CA TYR A 156 8.27 -6.34 4.09
C TYR A 156 9.59 -6.10 3.34
N ARG A 157 10.71 -6.45 3.99
CA ARG A 157 12.06 -6.21 3.48
C ARG A 157 12.91 -7.48 3.38
N GLY A 158 12.27 -8.62 3.18
CA GLY A 158 12.92 -9.91 2.93
C GLY A 158 13.52 -10.61 4.16
N ALA A 159 13.78 -9.90 5.25
CA ALA A 159 14.29 -10.50 6.49
C ALA A 159 13.56 -9.92 7.69
N ALA A 160 13.13 -10.75 8.63
CA ALA A 160 12.40 -10.33 9.81
C ALA A 160 13.07 -9.15 10.54
N THR A 161 14.38 -9.19 10.71
CA THR A 161 15.17 -8.11 11.35
C THR A 161 15.15 -6.77 10.62
N LYS A 162 14.62 -6.72 9.40
CA LYS A 162 14.49 -5.50 8.58
C LYS A 162 13.03 -5.11 8.39
N CYS A 163 12.10 -6.01 8.70
CA CYS A 163 10.67 -5.78 8.56
C CYS A 163 10.11 -5.03 9.76
N GLU A 164 9.14 -4.18 9.49
CA GLU A 164 8.51 -3.35 10.48
C GLU A 164 7.03 -3.14 10.11
N SER A 165 6.19 -2.88 11.11
CA SER A 165 4.81 -2.48 10.87
C SER A 165 4.58 -1.09 11.46
N TRP A 166 3.97 -0.21 10.66
CA TRP A 166 3.84 1.20 10.93
C TRP A 166 2.38 1.60 11.13
N VAL A 167 2.11 2.36 12.19
CA VAL A 167 0.86 3.10 12.37
C VAL A 167 1.02 4.46 11.73
N ILE A 168 0.13 4.79 10.80
CA ILE A 168 0.20 6.00 9.98
C ILE A 168 -1.09 6.79 10.16
N LYS A 169 -0.98 8.00 10.70
CA LYS A 169 -2.10 8.94 10.80
C LYS A 169 -1.98 9.99 9.71
N LEU A 170 -3.06 10.17 9.00
CA LEU A 170 -3.21 11.24 8.00
C LEU A 170 -4.22 12.26 8.49
N LYS A 171 -4.02 13.51 8.09
CA LYS A 171 -5.00 14.57 8.31
C LYS A 171 -5.31 15.31 7.01
N PRO A 172 -6.52 15.83 6.84
CA PRO A 172 -6.86 16.65 5.69
C PRO A 172 -5.92 17.85 5.51
N ASP A 173 -5.54 18.13 4.26
CA ASP A 173 -4.74 19.28 3.88
C ASP A 173 -5.18 19.79 2.50
N GLY A 174 -5.94 20.86 2.49
CA GLY A 174 -6.61 21.34 1.26
C GLY A 174 -7.59 20.30 0.70
N ALA A 175 -7.41 19.94 -0.56
CA ALA A 175 -8.19 18.90 -1.24
C ALA A 175 -7.62 17.49 -1.08
N GLY A 176 -6.53 17.34 -0.34
CA GLY A 176 -5.84 16.08 -0.11
C GLY A 176 -5.56 15.84 1.37
N PHE A 177 -4.44 15.20 1.62
CA PHE A 177 -4.01 14.80 2.96
C PHE A 177 -2.52 15.07 3.14
N LYS A 178 -2.10 15.10 4.39
CA LYS A 178 -0.69 15.04 4.78
C LYS A 178 -0.52 14.09 5.96
N MET A 179 0.68 13.58 6.14
CA MET A 179 1.03 12.75 7.28
C MET A 179 1.00 13.58 8.57
N ASP A 180 0.32 13.05 9.58
CA ASP A 180 0.27 13.62 10.92
C ASP A 180 1.18 12.88 11.90
N ALA A 181 1.22 11.54 11.80
CA ALA A 181 2.10 10.70 12.59
C ALA A 181 2.54 9.45 11.82
N LEU A 182 3.74 8.96 12.14
CA LEU A 182 4.31 7.70 11.69
C LEU A 182 4.98 7.05 12.89
N GLU A 183 4.44 5.93 13.37
CA GLU A 183 4.90 5.27 14.58
C GLU A 183 5.13 3.78 14.33
N SER A 184 6.24 3.24 14.86
CA SER A 184 6.52 1.81 14.81
C SER A 184 5.63 1.05 15.79
N LEU A 185 4.90 0.05 15.31
CA LEU A 185 4.08 -0.83 16.14
C LEU A 185 4.80 -2.15 16.44
N ILE A 186 5.36 -2.80 15.41
CA ILE A 186 6.04 -4.09 15.53
C ILE A 186 7.31 -4.07 14.69
N GLN A 187 8.40 -4.57 15.28
CA GLN A 187 9.66 -4.84 14.59
C GLN A 187 9.97 -6.33 14.65
N GLY A 188 10.62 -6.84 13.61
CA GLY A 188 11.12 -8.20 13.61
C GLY A 188 10.10 -9.26 13.17
N LEU A 189 8.96 -8.86 12.63
CA LEU A 189 7.97 -9.74 12.01
C LEU A 189 8.01 -9.56 10.49
N ALA A 190 8.25 -10.66 9.76
CA ALA A 190 8.28 -10.63 8.29
C ALA A 190 6.87 -10.72 7.70
N ALA A 191 5.98 -9.82 8.16
CA ALA A 191 4.60 -9.79 7.71
C ALA A 191 4.50 -9.25 6.28
N SER A 192 3.81 -9.98 5.43
CA SER A 192 3.46 -9.59 4.06
C SER A 192 2.07 -8.99 3.96
N ASP A 193 1.26 -9.17 5.00
CA ASP A 193 -0.11 -8.70 5.05
C ASP A 193 -0.63 -8.56 6.48
N VAL A 194 -1.66 -7.73 6.70
CA VAL A 194 -2.31 -7.52 8.00
C VAL A 194 -3.78 -7.18 7.85
N GLU A 195 -4.61 -7.79 8.69
CA GLU A 195 -6.04 -7.49 8.75
C GLU A 195 -6.55 -7.29 10.17
N LEU A 196 -7.49 -6.37 10.32
CA LEU A 196 -8.26 -6.17 11.54
C LEU A 196 -9.44 -7.15 11.59
N GLY A 197 -9.40 -8.09 12.53
CA GLY A 197 -10.48 -9.05 12.72
C GLY A 197 -11.71 -8.45 13.43
N PHE A 198 -12.86 -9.08 13.25
CA PHE A 198 -14.11 -8.70 13.93
C PHE A 198 -14.04 -8.79 15.46
N ASP A 199 -13.07 -9.52 15.96
CA ASP A 199 -12.78 -9.65 17.39
C ASP A 199 -11.83 -8.58 17.94
N GLY A 200 -11.43 -7.62 17.09
CA GLY A 200 -10.52 -6.53 17.42
C GLY A 200 -9.05 -6.95 17.48
N ASN A 201 -8.75 -8.19 17.10
CA ASN A 201 -7.36 -8.63 16.97
C ASN A 201 -6.80 -8.26 15.59
N LEU A 202 -5.49 -8.04 15.53
CA LEU A 202 -4.75 -7.88 14.29
C LEU A 202 -4.14 -9.23 13.89
N TYR A 203 -4.41 -9.65 12.67
CA TYR A 203 -3.92 -10.89 12.08
C TYR A 203 -2.87 -10.58 11.04
N PHE A 204 -1.66 -11.05 11.24
CA PHE A 204 -0.53 -10.85 10.34
C PHE A 204 -0.20 -12.12 9.59
N ALA A 205 -0.09 -12.04 8.28
CA ALA A 205 0.44 -13.10 7.44
C ALA A 205 1.98 -13.02 7.45
N ASP A 206 2.60 -13.75 8.36
CA ASP A 206 4.07 -13.82 8.46
C ASP A 206 4.61 -14.74 7.37
N TYR A 207 5.36 -14.18 6.42
CA TYR A 207 5.97 -14.91 5.33
C TYR A 207 7.15 -15.80 5.77
N GLY A 208 7.73 -15.54 6.94
CA GLY A 208 8.89 -16.25 7.45
C GLY A 208 10.24 -15.82 6.86
N GLY A 209 10.26 -14.78 6.02
CA GLY A 209 11.45 -14.18 5.41
C GLY A 209 11.86 -14.77 4.07
N GLY A 210 12.77 -14.06 3.38
CA GLY A 210 13.25 -14.40 2.02
C GLY A 210 12.39 -13.81 0.90
N TRP A 211 12.81 -14.02 -0.33
CA TRP A 211 12.13 -13.54 -1.54
C TRP A 211 11.59 -14.68 -2.42
N SER A 212 11.86 -15.90 -2.03
CA SER A 212 11.40 -17.11 -2.73
C SER A 212 10.32 -17.78 -1.91
N ALA A 213 9.39 -18.45 -2.60
CA ALA A 213 8.35 -19.23 -1.93
C ALA A 213 8.97 -20.21 -0.92
N ASN A 214 8.46 -20.19 0.30
CA ASN A 214 8.89 -21.06 1.39
C ASN A 214 7.65 -21.72 2.04
N ARG A 215 7.89 -22.60 3.01
CA ARG A 215 6.82 -23.29 3.75
C ARG A 215 6.78 -22.89 5.22
N ASN A 216 7.44 -21.80 5.59
CA ASN A 216 7.61 -21.36 6.98
C ASN A 216 6.61 -20.26 7.37
N GLY A 217 5.68 -19.93 6.48
CA GLY A 217 4.67 -18.91 6.74
C GLY A 217 3.76 -19.31 7.90
N THR A 218 3.40 -18.34 8.72
CA THR A 218 2.48 -18.50 9.85
C THR A 218 1.51 -17.34 9.90
N VAL A 219 0.41 -17.50 10.65
CA VAL A 219 -0.45 -16.39 11.03
C VAL A 219 -0.13 -16.01 12.46
N GLN A 220 0.29 -14.77 12.65
CA GLN A 220 0.52 -14.19 13.98
C GLN A 220 -0.66 -13.33 14.39
N VAL A 221 -0.97 -13.33 15.68
CA VAL A 221 -2.12 -12.57 16.21
C VAL A 221 -1.64 -11.62 17.29
N LEU A 222 -1.87 -10.32 17.06
CA LEU A 222 -1.68 -9.29 18.07
C LEU A 222 -3.04 -8.93 18.68
N ARG A 223 -3.12 -8.99 20.01
CA ARG A 223 -4.35 -8.70 20.76
C ARG A 223 -4.21 -7.38 21.50
N PRO A 224 -5.26 -6.56 21.56
CA PRO A 224 -5.25 -5.40 22.43
C PRO A 224 -5.11 -5.82 23.90
N THR A 225 -4.46 -5.03 24.70
CA THR A 225 -4.39 -5.21 26.16
C THR A 225 -5.38 -4.31 26.90
N ASP A 226 -5.95 -3.34 26.22
CA ASP A 226 -6.98 -2.46 26.75
C ASP A 226 -8.27 -3.23 27.05
N SER A 227 -8.83 -3.07 28.25
CA SER A 227 -9.99 -3.82 28.73
C SER A 227 -11.27 -3.51 27.96
N ASP A 228 -11.43 -2.27 27.51
CA ASP A 228 -12.63 -1.82 26.79
C ASP A 228 -12.56 -2.30 25.33
N ALA A 229 -11.40 -2.24 24.70
CA ALA A 229 -11.17 -2.80 23.37
C ALA A 229 -11.42 -4.32 23.37
N LEU A 230 -10.90 -5.06 24.35
CA LEU A 230 -11.14 -6.50 24.48
C LEU A 230 -12.64 -6.83 24.65
N ARG A 231 -13.35 -6.10 25.51
CA ARG A 231 -14.78 -6.29 25.73
C ARG A 231 -15.58 -6.03 24.45
N ASN A 232 -15.30 -4.93 23.77
CA ASN A 232 -15.97 -4.56 22.53
C ASN A 232 -15.68 -5.56 21.40
N GLY A 233 -14.44 -6.03 21.27
CA GLY A 233 -14.08 -7.09 20.31
C GLY A 233 -14.81 -8.41 20.59
N ALA A 234 -14.88 -8.83 21.84
CA ALA A 234 -15.61 -10.04 22.22
C ALA A 234 -17.12 -9.93 21.91
N GLU A 235 -17.74 -8.76 22.16
CA GLU A 235 -19.15 -8.54 21.84
C GLU A 235 -19.39 -8.50 20.33
N THR A 236 -18.55 -7.85 19.57
CA THR A 236 -18.61 -7.82 18.10
C THR A 236 -18.52 -9.25 17.54
N ALA A 237 -17.53 -10.03 17.97
CA ALA A 237 -17.39 -11.43 17.56
C ALA A 237 -18.61 -12.29 17.93
N ARG A 238 -19.23 -12.03 19.09
CA ARG A 238 -20.47 -12.71 19.52
C ARG A 238 -21.65 -12.38 18.59
N LEU A 239 -21.79 -11.12 18.21
CA LEU A 239 -22.84 -10.68 17.28
C LEU A 239 -22.65 -11.31 15.90
N PHE A 240 -21.46 -11.30 15.36
CA PHE A 240 -21.15 -11.96 14.09
C PHE A 240 -21.51 -13.46 14.07
N LYS A 241 -21.22 -14.19 15.17
CA LYS A 241 -21.56 -15.62 15.28
C LYS A 241 -23.07 -15.89 15.29
N LYS A 242 -23.88 -14.93 15.69
CA LYS A 242 -25.35 -15.07 15.68
C LYS A 242 -25.96 -14.89 14.28
N GLY A 243 -25.23 -14.26 13.37
CA GLY A 243 -25.75 -13.70 12.12
C GLY A 243 -26.56 -12.42 12.37
N PHE A 244 -26.74 -11.66 11.31
CA PHE A 244 -27.62 -10.48 11.30
C PHE A 244 -29.00 -10.89 10.83
#